data_f1654013af8c833a360c454b6eea1f1d
#
_entry.id   f1654013af8c833a360c454b6eea1f1d
#
_cell.length_a   1.000
_cell.length_b   1.000
_cell.length_c   1.000
_cell.angle_alpha   90.00
_cell.angle_beta   90.00
_cell.angle_gamma   90.00
#
_symmetry.space_group_name_H-M   'P 1'
#
loop_
_entity.id
_entity.type
_entity.pdbx_description
1 polymer ?
#
loop_
_entity_poly.entity_id
_entity_poly.type
_entity_poly.pdbx_seq_one_letter_code
_entity_poly.pdbx_strand_id
1 'polypeptide(L)'
;MDRRELFKILGAGLAANRLAAQHHDAGSSQPVDIASYQPRFLSPIQYQTVDRLCDLLIPADEMGPGAHQAGVPFYIDSILHYGSSAEQQAWRRGLGGVEHEASLRFGNIFLECTVVQQKQLFAAMAANEEKPQTEHEKFFSQLKKLAVEAYCMSEVAQREYFGYRGDTELAEFSGCIHPEHQS
;
A
#
# COMPACT_ATOMS: atom_id res chain seq x y z
N MET A 1 -12.11 10.36 -0.33
CA MET A 1 -12.29 8.94 -0.66
C MET A 1 -12.32 8.21 0.68
N ASP A 2 -13.38 7.47 0.98
CA ASP A 2 -13.48 6.75 2.25
C ASP A 2 -12.69 5.43 2.16
N ARG A 3 -12.01 5.03 3.24
CA ARG A 3 -11.24 3.78 3.35
C ARG A 3 -12.05 2.55 2.90
N ARG A 4 -13.35 2.52 3.20
CA ARG A 4 -14.25 1.44 2.77
C ARG A 4 -14.45 1.37 1.26
N GLU A 5 -14.50 2.50 0.58
CA GLU A 5 -14.58 2.57 -0.88
C GLU A 5 -13.30 2.05 -1.54
N LEU A 6 -12.13 2.36 -0.96
CA LEU A 6 -10.83 1.89 -1.42
C LEU A 6 -10.78 0.34 -1.48
N PHE A 7 -11.27 -0.32 -0.43
CA PHE A 7 -11.22 -1.80 -0.36
C PHE A 7 -12.30 -2.51 -1.18
N LYS A 8 -13.46 -1.87 -1.42
CA LYS A 8 -14.50 -2.44 -2.28
C LYS A 8 -14.07 -2.57 -3.74
N ILE A 9 -13.31 -1.60 -4.24
CA ILE A 9 -12.82 -1.61 -5.64
C ILE A 9 -11.81 -2.74 -5.88
N LEU A 10 -11.04 -3.13 -4.86
CA LEU A 10 -10.04 -4.18 -4.97
C LEU A 10 -10.57 -5.60 -4.79
N GLY A 11 -11.67 -5.77 -4.07
CA GLY A 11 -12.32 -7.08 -3.89
C GLY A 11 -12.82 -7.73 -5.18
N ALA A 12 -13.05 -6.94 -6.22
CA ALA A 12 -13.53 -7.44 -7.53
C ALA A 12 -12.41 -7.94 -8.45
N GLY A 13 -11.12 -7.65 -8.16
CA GLY A 13 -9.98 -7.95 -9.04
C GLY A 13 -9.11 -9.15 -8.63
N LEU A 14 -9.27 -9.70 -7.42
CA LEU A 14 -8.34 -10.70 -6.87
C LEU A 14 -8.73 -12.18 -7.14
N ALA A 15 -9.68 -12.44 -8.03
CA ALA A 15 -10.20 -13.80 -8.26
C ALA A 15 -9.40 -14.67 -9.24
N ALA A 16 -8.19 -14.32 -9.66
CA ALA A 16 -7.43 -15.15 -10.59
C ALA A 16 -5.91 -15.04 -10.43
N ASN A 17 -5.33 -15.70 -9.44
CA ASN A 17 -4.05 -16.40 -9.64
C ASN A 17 -3.74 -17.29 -8.43
N ARG A 18 -4.17 -18.55 -8.49
CA ARG A 18 -3.63 -19.60 -7.62
C ARG A 18 -2.28 -20.04 -8.20
N LEU A 19 -1.20 -19.41 -7.75
CA LEU A 19 0.14 -19.96 -7.87
C LEU A 19 0.37 -20.89 -6.68
N ALA A 20 0.74 -22.14 -6.98
CA ALA A 20 1.03 -23.17 -6.02
C ALA A 20 2.09 -22.67 -5.02
N ALA A 21 1.72 -22.60 -3.75
CA ALA A 21 2.65 -22.37 -2.66
C ALA A 21 3.57 -23.59 -2.53
N GLN A 22 4.80 -23.46 -2.95
CA GLN A 22 5.86 -24.37 -2.52
C GLN A 22 6.18 -23.99 -1.07
N HIS A 23 5.99 -24.94 -0.16
CA HIS A 23 6.47 -24.82 1.21
C HIS A 23 7.99 -24.67 1.20
N HIS A 24 8.48 -23.45 1.33
CA HIS A 24 9.84 -23.21 1.75
C HIS A 24 9.86 -23.23 3.27
N ASP A 25 10.75 -24.08 3.80
CA ASP A 25 11.10 -24.11 5.22
C ASP A 25 11.22 -22.69 5.76
N ALA A 26 10.43 -22.40 6.79
CA ALA A 26 10.48 -21.13 7.50
C ALA A 26 11.78 -21.05 8.30
N GLY A 27 12.86 -20.70 7.62
CA GLY A 27 14.02 -20.15 8.28
C GLY A 27 13.54 -18.93 9.06
N SER A 28 13.78 -18.90 10.37
CA SER A 28 13.39 -17.84 11.29
C SER A 28 13.92 -16.48 10.78
N SER A 29 13.15 -15.83 9.90
CA SER A 29 13.40 -14.45 9.54
C SER A 29 13.06 -13.62 10.78
N GLN A 30 14.08 -13.04 11.41
CA GLN A 30 13.85 -12.09 12.49
C GLN A 30 12.92 -10.97 11.96
N PRO A 31 11.94 -10.53 12.76
CA PRO A 31 11.09 -9.41 12.39
C PRO A 31 11.97 -8.22 11.99
N VAL A 32 11.76 -7.67 10.81
CA VAL A 32 12.49 -6.46 10.39
C VAL A 32 12.02 -5.32 11.28
N ASP A 33 12.95 -4.70 11.98
CA ASP A 33 12.68 -3.47 12.72
C ASP A 33 12.46 -2.33 11.72
N ILE A 34 11.18 -2.04 11.45
CA ILE A 34 10.78 -1.00 10.48
C ILE A 34 11.28 0.39 10.92
N ALA A 35 11.43 0.63 12.22
CA ALA A 35 11.89 1.92 12.73
C ALA A 35 13.37 2.19 12.40
N SER A 36 14.19 1.17 12.25
CA SER A 36 15.61 1.27 11.87
C SER A 36 15.88 0.98 10.40
N TYR A 37 14.82 0.79 9.59
CA TYR A 37 14.97 0.41 8.19
C TYR A 37 15.67 1.48 7.36
N GLN A 38 16.66 1.04 6.57
CA GLN A 38 17.34 1.87 5.58
C GLN A 38 16.82 1.48 4.17
N PRO A 39 16.23 2.41 3.41
CA PRO A 39 15.73 2.12 2.08
C PRO A 39 16.83 1.59 1.15
N ARG A 40 16.50 0.61 0.33
CA ARG A 40 17.44 -0.05 -0.60
C ARG A 40 17.32 0.47 -2.03
N PHE A 41 16.11 0.85 -2.43
CA PHE A 41 15.80 1.40 -3.76
C PHE A 41 15.58 2.89 -3.73
N LEU A 42 14.75 3.37 -2.80
CA LEU A 42 14.41 4.79 -2.66
C LEU A 42 15.54 5.54 -1.94
N SER A 43 15.79 6.78 -2.33
CA SER A 43 16.58 7.67 -1.48
C SER A 43 15.82 7.96 -0.17
N PRO A 44 16.49 8.40 0.90
CA PRO A 44 15.81 8.74 2.16
C PRO A 44 14.66 9.75 1.98
N ILE A 45 14.84 10.76 1.14
CA ILE A 45 13.80 11.75 0.84
C ILE A 45 12.64 11.10 0.07
N GLN A 46 12.94 10.29 -0.94
CA GLN A 46 11.90 9.58 -1.69
C GLN A 46 11.11 8.61 -0.80
N TYR A 47 11.77 7.94 0.13
CA TYR A 47 11.11 7.06 1.10
C TYR A 47 10.14 7.85 1.99
N GLN A 48 10.55 9.00 2.51
CA GLN A 48 9.68 9.89 3.29
C GLN A 48 8.51 10.43 2.45
N THR A 49 8.74 10.74 1.18
CA THR A 49 7.67 11.14 0.25
C THR A 49 6.66 10.01 0.05
N VAL A 50 7.13 8.77 -0.17
CA VAL A 50 6.25 7.59 -0.29
C VAL A 50 5.50 7.34 1.01
N ASP A 51 6.16 7.41 2.16
CA ASP A 51 5.54 7.26 3.48
C ASP A 51 4.40 8.26 3.67
N ARG A 52 4.66 9.53 3.35
CA ARG A 52 3.64 10.58 3.45
C ARG A 52 2.48 10.40 2.48
N LEU A 53 2.75 9.97 1.25
CA LEU A 53 1.70 9.67 0.27
C LEU A 53 0.85 8.47 0.68
N CYS A 54 1.47 7.43 1.24
CA CYS A 54 0.78 6.27 1.77
C CYS A 54 -0.10 6.63 2.98
N ASP A 55 0.37 7.51 3.87
CA ASP A 55 -0.39 8.02 5.01
C ASP A 55 -1.59 8.88 4.57
N LEU A 56 -1.46 9.64 3.48
CA LEU A 56 -2.59 10.36 2.87
C LEU A 56 -3.63 9.42 2.24
N LEU A 57 -3.19 8.27 1.74
CA LEU A 57 -4.05 7.26 1.13
C LEU A 57 -4.80 6.42 2.18
N ILE A 58 -4.08 5.95 3.19
CA ILE A 58 -4.59 5.08 4.26
C ILE A 58 -4.14 5.69 5.60
N PRO A 59 -4.83 6.75 6.07
CA PRO A 59 -4.50 7.37 7.35
C PRO A 59 -4.89 6.46 8.52
N ALA A 60 -4.22 6.58 9.66
CA ALA A 60 -4.69 5.99 10.90
C ALA A 60 -6.01 6.65 11.33
N ASP A 61 -6.97 5.86 11.80
CA ASP A 61 -8.25 6.32 12.30
C ASP A 61 -8.79 5.35 13.39
N GLU A 62 -10.01 5.59 13.87
CA GLU A 62 -10.67 4.74 14.87
C GLU A 62 -10.91 3.30 14.39
N MET A 63 -10.87 3.06 13.08
CA MET A 63 -11.09 1.74 12.48
C MET A 63 -9.82 0.89 12.46
N GLY A 64 -8.64 1.51 12.59
CA GLY A 64 -7.39 0.76 12.62
C GLY A 64 -6.14 1.58 12.24
N PRO A 65 -4.98 0.90 12.16
CA PRO A 65 -3.69 1.50 11.87
C PRO A 65 -3.66 2.09 10.47
N GLY A 66 -2.84 3.13 10.27
CA GLY A 66 -2.56 3.70 8.95
C GLY A 66 -1.46 2.94 8.21
N ALA A 67 -1.18 3.38 6.97
CA ALA A 67 -0.14 2.79 6.13
C ALA A 67 1.24 2.83 6.77
N HIS A 68 1.56 3.92 7.48
CA HIS A 68 2.82 4.07 8.19
C HIS A 68 3.00 2.97 9.25
N GLN A 69 2.02 2.80 10.15
CA GLN A 69 2.06 1.79 11.20
C GLN A 69 2.06 0.36 10.65
N ALA A 70 1.42 0.15 9.50
CA ALA A 70 1.38 -1.12 8.80
C ALA A 70 2.67 -1.44 8.02
N GLY A 71 3.68 -0.55 8.02
CA GLY A 71 4.96 -0.76 7.33
C GLY A 71 4.87 -0.73 5.81
N VAL A 72 3.84 -0.10 5.25
CA VAL A 72 3.61 -0.04 3.80
C VAL A 72 4.80 0.51 3.03
N PRO A 73 5.46 1.61 3.44
CA PRO A 73 6.63 2.14 2.71
C PRO A 73 7.80 1.17 2.66
N PHE A 74 8.03 0.42 3.73
CA PHE A 74 9.04 -0.65 3.79
C PHE A 74 8.77 -1.74 2.74
N TYR A 75 7.52 -2.20 2.66
CA TYR A 75 7.11 -3.21 1.69
C TYR A 75 7.31 -2.70 0.25
N ILE A 76 6.87 -1.47 -0.03
CA ILE A 76 7.02 -0.83 -1.34
C ILE A 76 8.50 -0.75 -1.76
N ASP A 77 9.38 -0.24 -0.89
CA ASP A 77 10.81 -0.15 -1.19
C ASP A 77 11.42 -1.53 -1.44
N SER A 78 11.02 -2.54 -0.64
CA SER A 78 11.49 -3.92 -0.78
C SER A 78 11.07 -4.53 -2.12
N ILE A 79 9.80 -4.38 -2.51
CA ILE A 79 9.30 -4.87 -3.81
C ILE A 79 10.03 -4.18 -4.96
N LEU A 80 10.20 -2.88 -4.90
CA LEU A 80 10.89 -2.10 -5.95
C LEU A 80 12.38 -2.44 -6.03
N HIS A 81 13.03 -2.77 -4.91
CA HIS A 81 14.42 -3.19 -4.93
C HIS A 81 14.64 -4.44 -5.78
N TYR A 82 13.72 -5.41 -5.73
CA TYR A 82 13.75 -6.63 -6.53
C TYR A 82 12.96 -6.53 -7.84
N GLY A 83 12.30 -5.40 -8.07
CA GLY A 83 11.49 -5.15 -9.25
C GLY A 83 12.30 -4.98 -10.52
N SER A 84 11.63 -5.03 -11.67
CA SER A 84 12.23 -4.80 -12.98
C SER A 84 12.75 -3.37 -13.12
N SER A 85 13.75 -3.18 -13.99
CA SER A 85 14.26 -1.84 -14.31
C SER A 85 13.17 -0.91 -14.86
N ALA A 86 12.17 -1.46 -15.56
CA ALA A 86 11.04 -0.69 -16.09
C ALA A 86 10.14 -0.15 -14.97
N GLU A 87 9.82 -0.99 -13.97
CA GLU A 87 9.06 -0.58 -12.79
C GLU A 87 9.82 0.46 -11.96
N GLN A 88 11.10 0.20 -11.69
CA GLN A 88 11.97 1.14 -10.98
C GLN A 88 12.02 2.51 -11.66
N GLN A 89 12.14 2.54 -12.99
CA GLN A 89 12.12 3.79 -13.75
C GLN A 89 10.75 4.48 -13.72
N ALA A 90 9.65 3.72 -13.81
CA ALA A 90 8.31 4.27 -13.70
C ALA A 90 8.09 4.95 -12.34
N TRP A 91 8.54 4.32 -11.24
CA TRP A 91 8.47 4.89 -9.90
C TRP A 91 9.31 6.17 -9.75
N ARG A 92 10.53 6.17 -10.29
CA ARG A 92 11.38 7.37 -10.26
C ARG A 92 10.76 8.54 -11.03
N ARG A 93 10.18 8.26 -12.22
CA ARG A 93 9.45 9.29 -12.98
C ARG A 93 8.22 9.79 -12.23
N GLY A 94 7.46 8.89 -11.64
CA GLY A 94 6.27 9.23 -10.86
C GLY A 94 6.59 10.14 -9.68
N LEU A 95 7.58 9.77 -8.87
CA LEU A 95 8.06 10.61 -7.76
C LEU A 95 8.61 11.96 -8.26
N GLY A 96 9.37 11.95 -9.36
CA GLY A 96 9.80 13.20 -10.02
C GLY A 96 8.62 14.07 -10.46
N GLY A 97 7.52 13.46 -10.93
CA GLY A 97 6.28 14.15 -11.28
C GLY A 97 5.59 14.78 -10.06
N VAL A 98 5.59 14.10 -8.91
CA VAL A 98 5.06 14.66 -7.65
C VAL A 98 5.86 15.87 -7.21
N GLU A 99 7.18 15.79 -7.21
CA GLU A 99 8.06 16.90 -6.83
C GLU A 99 7.93 18.08 -7.81
N HIS A 100 7.84 17.81 -9.09
CA HIS A 100 7.64 18.84 -10.11
C HIS A 100 6.32 19.61 -9.87
N GLU A 101 5.22 18.89 -9.65
CA GLU A 101 3.92 19.52 -9.38
C GLU A 101 3.90 20.29 -8.07
N ALA A 102 4.56 19.79 -7.03
CA ALA A 102 4.70 20.49 -5.76
C ALA A 102 5.45 21.82 -5.93
N SER A 103 6.57 21.76 -6.64
CA SER A 103 7.38 22.94 -6.94
C SER A 103 6.62 23.96 -7.82
N LEU A 104 5.92 23.48 -8.86
CA LEU A 104 5.15 24.34 -9.78
C LEU A 104 4.00 25.05 -9.08
N ARG A 105 3.27 24.35 -8.23
CA ARG A 105 2.05 24.90 -7.58
C ARG A 105 2.35 25.71 -6.32
N PHE A 106 3.37 25.29 -5.57
CA PHE A 106 3.59 25.79 -4.21
C PHE A 106 5.00 26.36 -3.98
N GLY A 107 5.91 26.20 -4.94
CA GLY A 107 7.28 26.70 -4.84
C GLY A 107 8.19 25.92 -3.89
N ASN A 108 7.75 24.75 -3.41
CA ASN A 108 8.45 23.92 -2.43
C ASN A 108 8.52 22.46 -2.91
N ILE A 109 9.43 21.67 -2.34
CA ILE A 109 9.39 20.21 -2.47
C ILE A 109 8.17 19.66 -1.70
N PHE A 110 7.66 18.49 -2.10
CA PHE A 110 6.42 17.92 -1.55
C PHE A 110 6.42 17.84 -0.01
N LEU A 111 7.52 17.41 0.59
CA LEU A 111 7.63 17.27 2.04
C LEU A 111 7.62 18.61 2.80
N GLU A 112 8.03 19.70 2.17
CA GLU A 112 8.00 21.04 2.74
C GLU A 112 6.67 21.76 2.52
N CYS A 113 5.80 21.22 1.69
CA CYS A 113 4.45 21.72 1.52
C CYS A 113 3.64 21.56 2.81
N THR A 114 2.75 22.52 3.08
CA THR A 114 1.80 22.40 4.19
C THR A 114 0.88 21.17 3.99
N VAL A 115 0.33 20.66 5.08
CA VAL A 115 -0.61 19.52 5.03
C VAL A 115 -1.77 19.78 4.06
N VAL A 116 -2.26 21.01 3.99
CA VAL A 116 -3.34 21.38 3.05
C VAL A 116 -2.87 21.27 1.61
N GLN A 117 -1.68 21.78 1.29
CA GLN A 117 -1.07 21.70 -0.05
C GLN A 117 -0.78 20.25 -0.46
N GLN A 118 -0.24 19.43 0.45
CA GLN A 118 -0.04 18.00 0.21
C GLN A 118 -1.37 17.28 -0.12
N LYS A 119 -2.43 17.55 0.64
CA LYS A 119 -3.78 17.01 0.37
C LYS A 119 -4.35 17.50 -0.97
N GLN A 120 -4.14 18.76 -1.33
CA GLN A 120 -4.56 19.31 -2.62
C GLN A 120 -3.85 18.61 -3.78
N LEU A 121 -2.52 18.42 -3.69
CA LEU A 121 -1.77 17.71 -4.71
C LEU A 121 -2.21 16.25 -4.80
N PHE A 122 -2.36 15.57 -3.67
CA PHE A 122 -2.83 14.19 -3.62
C PHE A 122 -4.23 14.02 -4.25
N ALA A 123 -5.15 14.93 -3.97
CA ALA A 123 -6.47 14.95 -4.57
C ALA A 123 -6.42 15.17 -6.10
N ALA A 124 -5.50 16.04 -6.57
CA ALA A 124 -5.29 16.26 -7.99
C ALA A 124 -4.73 15.01 -8.69
N MET A 125 -3.81 14.28 -8.06
CA MET A 125 -3.30 13.01 -8.58
C MET A 125 -4.42 11.96 -8.71
N ALA A 126 -5.36 11.94 -7.79
CA ALA A 126 -6.48 11.00 -7.75
C ALA A 126 -7.63 11.35 -8.71
N ALA A 127 -7.71 12.60 -9.17
CA ALA A 127 -8.87 13.12 -9.90
C ALA A 127 -9.15 12.38 -11.22
N ASN A 128 -8.11 11.91 -11.92
CA ASN A 128 -8.20 11.24 -13.21
C ASN A 128 -7.79 9.76 -13.14
N GLU A 129 -8.03 9.10 -12.03
CA GLU A 129 -7.58 7.71 -11.79
C GLU A 129 -8.00 6.74 -12.90
N GLU A 130 -9.19 6.89 -13.47
CA GLU A 130 -9.69 6.01 -14.54
C GLU A 130 -8.99 6.25 -15.89
N LYS A 131 -8.52 7.48 -16.15
CA LYS A 131 -7.88 7.86 -17.42
C LYS A 131 -6.70 8.82 -17.18
N PRO A 132 -5.64 8.36 -16.50
CA PRO A 132 -4.52 9.23 -16.14
C PRO A 132 -3.80 9.77 -17.38
N GLN A 133 -3.56 11.06 -17.42
CA GLN A 133 -2.91 11.76 -18.52
C GLN A 133 -1.45 12.11 -18.20
N THR A 134 -1.19 12.52 -16.95
CA THR A 134 0.11 13.01 -16.50
C THR A 134 0.90 11.90 -15.77
N GLU A 135 2.21 12.10 -15.61
CA GLU A 135 3.07 11.13 -14.92
C GLU A 135 2.68 10.97 -13.45
N HIS A 136 2.30 12.04 -12.75
CA HIS A 136 1.85 11.95 -11.35
C HIS A 136 0.48 11.28 -11.20
N GLU A 137 -0.43 11.43 -12.16
CA GLU A 137 -1.71 10.70 -12.17
C GLU A 137 -1.49 9.18 -12.42
N LYS A 138 -0.63 8.84 -13.39
CA LYS A 138 -0.24 7.42 -13.63
C LYS A 138 0.43 6.81 -12.41
N PHE A 139 1.27 7.60 -11.75
CA PHE A 139 1.94 7.18 -10.52
C PHE A 139 0.96 6.95 -9.39
N PHE A 140 -0.09 7.76 -9.26
CA PHE A 140 -1.11 7.57 -8.24
C PHE A 140 -1.73 6.16 -8.30
N SER A 141 -2.09 5.68 -9.49
CA SER A 141 -2.66 4.34 -9.67
C SER A 141 -1.68 3.23 -9.27
N GLN A 142 -0.38 3.40 -9.58
CA GLN A 142 0.67 2.45 -9.18
C GLN A 142 0.87 2.46 -7.66
N LEU A 143 0.99 3.64 -7.07
CA LEU A 143 1.11 3.82 -5.62
C LEU A 143 -0.07 3.21 -4.88
N LYS A 144 -1.30 3.54 -5.30
CA LYS A 144 -2.53 3.04 -4.70
C LYS A 144 -2.58 1.52 -4.71
N LYS A 145 -2.32 0.90 -5.88
CA LYS A 145 -2.33 -0.56 -6.02
C LYS A 145 -1.37 -1.20 -5.02
N LEU A 146 -0.10 -0.78 -5.05
CA LEU A 146 0.94 -1.40 -4.24
C LEU A 146 0.77 -1.09 -2.75
N ALA A 147 0.32 0.12 -2.39
CA ALA A 147 0.07 0.49 -1.00
C ALA A 147 -1.09 -0.30 -0.38
N VAL A 148 -2.18 -0.51 -1.12
CA VAL A 148 -3.31 -1.29 -0.62
C VAL A 148 -2.96 -2.76 -0.51
N GLU A 149 -2.22 -3.32 -1.48
CA GLU A 149 -1.71 -4.68 -1.42
C GLU A 149 -0.83 -4.87 -0.18
N ALA A 150 0.16 -4.01 0.01
CA ALA A 150 1.04 -4.03 1.18
C ALA A 150 0.27 -3.92 2.50
N TYR A 151 -0.71 -3.02 2.56
CA TYR A 151 -1.54 -2.84 3.75
C TYR A 151 -2.34 -4.10 4.08
N CYS A 152 -3.03 -4.67 3.08
CA CYS A 152 -3.82 -5.89 3.28
C CYS A 152 -2.97 -7.10 3.67
N MET A 153 -1.69 -7.14 3.27
CA MET A 153 -0.77 -8.23 3.62
C MET A 153 -0.03 -7.99 4.95
N SER A 154 -0.07 -6.78 5.51
CA SER A 154 0.62 -6.48 6.76
C SER A 154 -0.01 -7.19 7.95
N GLU A 155 0.83 -7.72 8.85
CA GLU A 155 0.36 -8.36 10.09
C GLU A 155 -0.45 -7.38 10.94
N VAL A 156 -0.03 -6.12 11.00
CA VAL A 156 -0.69 -5.07 11.79
C VAL A 156 -2.11 -4.85 11.29
N ALA A 157 -2.31 -4.65 9.98
CA ALA A 157 -3.64 -4.47 9.42
C ALA A 157 -4.50 -5.75 9.52
N GLN A 158 -3.90 -6.92 9.31
CA GLN A 158 -4.60 -8.20 9.46
C GLN A 158 -5.18 -8.37 10.86
N ARG A 159 -4.41 -8.05 11.89
CA ARG A 159 -4.85 -8.20 13.29
C ARG A 159 -5.79 -7.09 13.74
N GLU A 160 -5.44 -5.84 13.47
CA GLU A 160 -6.10 -4.69 14.08
C GLU A 160 -7.29 -4.17 13.25
N TYR A 161 -7.20 -4.26 11.91
CA TYR A 161 -8.29 -3.80 11.04
C TYR A 161 -9.21 -4.94 10.59
N PHE A 162 -8.64 -6.09 10.15
CA PHE A 162 -9.43 -7.22 9.65
C PHE A 162 -9.83 -8.21 10.76
N GLY A 163 -9.26 -8.08 11.97
CA GLY A 163 -9.59 -8.94 13.11
C GLY A 163 -9.07 -10.38 12.99
N TYR A 164 -8.07 -10.61 12.10
CA TYR A 164 -7.46 -11.92 11.94
C TYR A 164 -6.70 -12.33 13.21
N ARG A 165 -6.99 -13.52 13.72
CA ARG A 165 -6.41 -14.04 14.96
C ARG A 165 -5.48 -15.24 14.78
N GLY A 166 -5.08 -15.50 13.55
CA GLY A 166 -4.30 -16.67 13.16
C GLY A 166 -5.19 -17.80 12.62
N ASP A 167 -4.55 -18.80 12.04
CA ASP A 167 -5.26 -19.98 11.58
C ASP A 167 -5.76 -20.77 12.78
N THR A 168 -7.04 -21.07 12.83
CA THR A 168 -7.63 -22.01 13.78
C THR A 168 -7.54 -23.41 13.17
N GLU A 169 -6.66 -24.23 13.71
CA GLU A 169 -6.65 -25.65 13.40
C GLU A 169 -7.90 -26.26 14.06
N LEU A 170 -8.89 -26.61 13.25
CA LEU A 170 -10.06 -27.33 13.76
C LEU A 170 -9.68 -28.80 13.90
N ALA A 171 -9.68 -29.31 15.13
CA ALA A 171 -9.43 -30.73 15.44
C ALA A 171 -10.48 -31.63 14.78
N GLU A 172 -11.70 -31.12 14.58
CA GLU A 172 -12.78 -31.77 13.86
C GLU A 172 -13.53 -30.75 13.01
N PHE A 173 -13.80 -31.07 11.74
CA PHE A 173 -14.68 -30.31 10.88
C PHE A 173 -16.13 -30.66 11.19
N SER A 174 -16.86 -29.76 11.86
CA SER A 174 -18.27 -29.98 12.23
C SER A 174 -19.28 -29.97 11.07
N GLY A 175 -18.80 -29.88 9.82
CA GLY A 175 -19.64 -29.77 8.65
C GLY A 175 -20.10 -28.34 8.34
N CYS A 176 -20.82 -28.18 7.23
CA CYS A 176 -21.43 -26.90 6.86
C CYS A 176 -22.65 -26.64 7.73
N ILE A 177 -22.67 -25.51 8.45
CA ILE A 177 -23.79 -25.08 9.30
C ILE A 177 -24.82 -24.20 8.59
N HIS A 178 -24.64 -23.94 7.29
CA HIS A 178 -25.57 -23.14 6.51
C HIS A 178 -26.83 -23.95 6.20
N PRO A 179 -28.03 -23.49 6.57
CA PRO A 179 -29.29 -24.23 6.39
C PRO A 179 -29.56 -24.67 4.94
N GLU A 180 -29.16 -23.86 3.97
CA GLU A 180 -29.31 -24.09 2.54
C GLU A 180 -28.48 -25.28 1.99
N HIS A 181 -27.46 -25.73 2.76
CA HIS A 181 -26.58 -26.84 2.37
C HIS A 181 -26.86 -28.15 3.15
N GLN A 182 -27.90 -28.17 3.99
CA GLN A 182 -28.25 -29.33 4.83
C GLN A 182 -29.39 -30.16 4.28
N SER A 183 -29.82 -29.93 3.02
CA SER A 183 -30.88 -30.66 2.34
C SER A 183 -30.39 -31.84 1.50
#